data_5151761633498515a6e11ed935d4af99
#
_entry.id   5151761633498515a6e11ed935d4af99
#
_cell.length_a   1.000
_cell.length_b   1.000
_cell.length_c   1.000
_cell.angle_alpha   90.00
_cell.angle_beta   90.00
_cell.angle_gamma   90.00
#
_symmetry.space_group_name_H-M   'P 1'
#
loop_
_entity.id
_entity.type
_entity.pdbx_description
1 polymer ?
#
loop_
_entity_poly.entity_id
_entity_poly.type
_entity_poly.pdbx_seq_one_letter_code
_entity_poly.pdbx_strand_id
1 'polypeptide(L)'
;MLHSAAMNSSLGTMPKTPSLKDFRRIVVKVGSSLLVDSAAGRLKREWLASLSADIAALHKDRRDVLVVSSGAIALGRAVLKLQTGALKLEDSQAAAAVGQIALARAWSEALGAHALTAGQVLVTLGDTEERRRYLNARSTIAKLLEWRSVPVINENDTVATTEIRYGDNDRLAARVATMTSADLLVLLSDVDGLYDKPPTSGHDARLVPVVSRITPDIEAMAGASGSELARGGMLTKIEAGKIATTAG
;
A
#
# COMPACT_ATOMS: atom_id res chain seq x y z
N MET A 1 -21.56 61.20 -2.31
CA MET A 1 -20.69 60.50 -1.42
C MET A 1 -20.89 59.00 -1.58
N LEU A 2 -20.04 58.36 -2.35
CA LEU A 2 -20.08 56.92 -2.63
C LEU A 2 -18.99 56.26 -1.81
N HIS A 3 -19.36 55.44 -0.82
CA HIS A 3 -18.45 54.60 -0.07
C HIS A 3 -18.19 53.33 -0.85
N SER A 4 -16.98 53.22 -1.38
CA SER A 4 -16.43 52.00 -1.94
C SER A 4 -15.99 51.09 -0.80
N ALA A 5 -16.69 49.98 -0.62
CA ALA A 5 -16.27 48.90 0.27
C ALA A 5 -15.25 48.03 -0.47
N ALA A 6 -13.98 48.12 -0.07
CA ALA A 6 -12.93 47.21 -0.54
C ALA A 6 -13.18 45.84 0.07
N MET A 7 -13.55 44.86 -0.75
CA MET A 7 -13.53 43.45 -0.39
C MET A 7 -12.07 42.97 -0.33
N ASN A 8 -11.58 42.84 0.89
CA ASN A 8 -10.30 42.17 1.17
C ASN A 8 -10.46 40.66 0.90
N SER A 9 -10.08 40.21 -0.28
CA SER A 9 -9.94 38.80 -0.60
C SER A 9 -8.66 38.28 0.08
N SER A 10 -8.78 37.75 1.28
CA SER A 10 -7.74 36.90 1.86
C SER A 10 -7.63 35.61 1.04
N LEU A 11 -6.79 35.62 0.03
CA LEU A 11 -6.30 34.41 -0.63
C LEU A 11 -5.52 33.64 0.44
N GLY A 12 -6.20 32.72 1.13
CA GLY A 12 -5.57 31.73 1.98
C GLY A 12 -4.53 30.98 1.15
N THR A 13 -3.27 31.06 1.56
CA THR A 13 -2.19 30.28 0.97
C THR A 13 -2.60 28.80 0.98
N MET A 14 -2.72 28.20 -0.20
CA MET A 14 -2.96 26.77 -0.35
C MET A 14 -1.92 26.04 0.51
N PRO A 15 -2.33 25.08 1.35
CA PRO A 15 -1.38 24.34 2.16
C PRO A 15 -0.37 23.67 1.24
N LYS A 16 0.92 23.92 1.52
CA LYS A 16 2.02 23.33 0.76
C LYS A 16 1.88 21.81 0.80
N THR A 17 1.83 21.17 -0.37
CA THR A 17 1.82 19.71 -0.46
C THR A 17 3.04 19.16 0.29
N PRO A 18 2.87 18.30 1.30
CA PRO A 18 3.99 17.77 2.06
C PRO A 18 4.92 16.95 1.17
N SER A 19 6.21 17.08 1.39
CA SER A 19 7.24 16.26 0.74
C SER A 19 7.45 14.96 1.52
N LEU A 20 7.78 13.86 0.84
CA LEU A 20 8.17 12.61 1.51
C LEU A 20 9.34 12.82 2.49
N LYS A 21 10.17 13.84 2.27
CA LYS A 21 11.28 14.21 3.15
C LYS A 21 10.84 14.87 4.47
N ASP A 22 9.58 15.27 4.60
CA ASP A 22 9.07 15.85 5.84
C ASP A 22 8.73 14.76 6.88
N PHE A 23 8.69 13.48 6.46
CA PHE A 23 8.32 12.35 7.29
C PHE A 23 9.54 11.49 7.65
N ARG A 24 9.61 11.02 8.88
CA ARG A 24 10.71 10.20 9.37
C ARG A 24 10.51 8.73 9.03
N ARG A 25 9.30 8.21 9.23
CA ARG A 25 8.96 6.79 9.00
C ARG A 25 7.80 6.68 8.03
N ILE A 26 8.04 5.94 6.96
CA ILE A 26 7.13 5.84 5.81
C ILE A 26 6.81 4.36 5.57
N VAL A 27 5.53 4.03 5.50
CA VAL A 27 5.06 2.72 5.01
C VAL A 27 4.61 2.89 3.56
N VAL A 28 5.17 2.09 2.66
CA VAL A 28 4.81 2.09 1.23
C VAL A 28 4.12 0.77 0.90
N LYS A 29 2.84 0.84 0.58
CA LYS A 29 2.09 -0.32 0.11
C LYS A 29 2.14 -0.42 -1.41
N VAL A 30 2.47 -1.60 -1.91
CA VAL A 30 2.61 -1.89 -3.35
C VAL A 30 1.59 -2.95 -3.76
N GLY A 31 0.68 -2.58 -4.67
CA GLY A 31 -0.32 -3.48 -5.21
C GLY A 31 0.26 -4.51 -6.19
N SER A 32 -0.39 -5.65 -6.33
CA SER A 32 0.05 -6.71 -7.26
C SER A 32 0.08 -6.25 -8.72
N SER A 33 -0.86 -5.42 -9.16
CA SER A 33 -0.92 -4.88 -10.52
C SER A 33 0.29 -4.02 -10.90
N LEU A 34 0.92 -3.38 -9.92
CA LEU A 34 2.13 -2.59 -10.12
C LEU A 34 3.40 -3.45 -10.24
N LEU A 35 3.43 -4.59 -9.53
CA LEU A 35 4.59 -5.49 -9.47
C LEU A 35 4.58 -6.58 -10.51
N VAL A 36 3.39 -7.08 -10.87
CA VAL A 36 3.23 -8.27 -11.71
C VAL A 36 2.43 -7.92 -12.96
N ASP A 37 2.97 -8.24 -14.09
CA ASP A 37 2.23 -8.33 -15.34
C ASP A 37 1.44 -9.63 -15.31
N SER A 38 0.15 -9.53 -15.03
CA SER A 38 -0.72 -10.71 -14.90
C SER A 38 -0.90 -11.48 -16.21
N ALA A 39 -0.79 -10.81 -17.35
CA ALA A 39 -0.90 -11.45 -18.67
C ALA A 39 0.36 -12.26 -19.00
N ALA A 40 1.54 -11.71 -18.70
CA ALA A 40 2.82 -12.36 -18.94
C ALA A 40 3.29 -13.24 -17.76
N GLY A 41 2.63 -13.18 -16.61
CA GLY A 41 3.02 -13.90 -15.39
C GLY A 41 4.40 -13.53 -14.87
N ARG A 42 4.85 -12.29 -15.09
CA ARG A 42 6.22 -11.86 -14.80
C ARG A 42 6.25 -10.60 -13.95
N LEU A 43 7.32 -10.49 -13.15
CA LEU A 43 7.62 -9.24 -12.42
C LEU A 43 7.94 -8.09 -13.39
N LYS A 44 7.41 -6.92 -13.11
CA LYS A 44 7.76 -5.65 -13.75
C LYS A 44 9.07 -5.13 -13.16
N ARG A 45 10.19 -5.71 -13.59
CA ARG A 45 11.52 -5.50 -12.98
C ARG A 45 11.98 -4.05 -13.03
N GLU A 46 11.72 -3.35 -14.13
CA GLU A 46 12.09 -1.94 -14.30
C GLU A 46 11.33 -1.04 -13.31
N TRP A 47 10.04 -1.30 -13.13
CA TRP A 47 9.23 -0.60 -12.15
C TRP A 47 9.73 -0.84 -10.71
N LEU A 48 10.03 -2.10 -10.37
CA LEU A 48 10.58 -2.46 -9.06
C LEU A 48 11.94 -1.81 -8.82
N ALA A 49 12.81 -1.75 -9.85
CA ALA A 49 14.11 -1.10 -9.78
C ALA A 49 13.96 0.42 -9.54
N SER A 50 13.03 1.08 -10.25
CA SER A 50 12.73 2.50 -10.05
C SER A 50 12.25 2.80 -8.62
N LEU A 51 11.28 2.01 -8.11
CA LEU A 51 10.82 2.17 -6.73
C LEU A 51 11.94 1.91 -5.71
N SER A 52 12.79 0.91 -5.96
CA SER A 52 13.92 0.62 -5.08
C SER A 52 14.95 1.75 -5.03
N ALA A 53 15.14 2.47 -6.13
CA ALA A 53 15.98 3.68 -6.17
C ALA A 53 15.37 4.82 -5.33
N ASP A 54 14.04 5.03 -5.40
CA ASP A 54 13.34 6.02 -4.56
C ASP A 54 13.44 5.67 -3.07
N ILE A 55 13.26 4.38 -2.72
CA ILE A 55 13.44 3.88 -1.35
C ILE A 55 14.89 4.13 -0.89
N ALA A 56 15.87 3.87 -1.74
CA ALA A 56 17.27 4.09 -1.42
C ALA A 56 17.59 5.57 -1.19
N ALA A 57 17.00 6.47 -1.97
CA ALA A 57 17.15 7.92 -1.78
C ALA A 57 16.58 8.36 -0.41
N LEU A 58 15.39 7.90 -0.03
CA LEU A 58 14.79 8.17 1.29
C LEU A 58 15.65 7.59 2.42
N HIS A 59 16.13 6.35 2.25
CA HIS A 59 16.97 5.70 3.23
C HIS A 59 18.32 6.43 3.43
N LYS A 60 18.92 6.96 2.35
CA LYS A 60 20.12 7.80 2.40
C LYS A 60 19.88 9.07 3.21
N ASP A 61 18.67 9.66 3.10
CA ASP A 61 18.22 10.82 3.87
C ASP A 61 17.80 10.45 5.32
N ARG A 62 18.21 9.27 5.80
CA ARG A 62 17.93 8.77 7.16
C ARG A 62 16.45 8.56 7.47
N ARG A 63 15.62 8.33 6.45
CA ARG A 63 14.22 7.93 6.64
C ARG A 63 14.13 6.43 6.86
N ASP A 64 13.20 6.00 7.71
CA ASP A 64 12.82 4.61 7.87
C ASP A 64 11.77 4.28 6.82
N VAL A 65 12.03 3.34 5.92
CA VAL A 65 11.07 2.93 4.91
C VAL A 65 10.71 1.46 5.12
N LEU A 66 9.41 1.18 5.20
CA LEU A 66 8.85 -0.16 5.26
C LEU A 66 8.02 -0.39 3.99
N VAL A 67 8.10 -1.58 3.45
CA VAL A 67 7.31 -1.96 2.26
C VAL A 67 6.27 -2.99 2.66
N VAL A 68 5.01 -2.80 2.25
CA VAL A 68 3.97 -3.83 2.31
C VAL A 68 3.66 -4.25 0.88
N SER A 69 4.10 -5.45 0.50
CA SER A 69 4.09 -5.91 -0.89
C SER A 69 3.04 -6.97 -1.12
N SER A 70 2.30 -6.82 -2.22
CA SER A 70 1.44 -7.89 -2.76
C SER A 70 2.14 -8.61 -3.91
N GLY A 71 1.47 -9.62 -4.48
CA GLY A 71 1.89 -10.25 -5.74
C GLY A 71 2.36 -11.69 -5.62
N ALA A 72 2.44 -12.26 -4.42
CA ALA A 72 2.86 -13.65 -4.22
C ALA A 72 1.96 -14.64 -4.99
N ILE A 73 0.64 -14.55 -4.82
CA ILE A 73 -0.32 -15.43 -5.52
C ILE A 73 -0.17 -15.29 -7.04
N ALA A 74 -0.08 -14.07 -7.56
CA ALA A 74 0.04 -13.84 -9.00
C ALA A 74 1.32 -14.46 -9.60
N LEU A 75 2.45 -14.34 -8.91
CA LEU A 75 3.72 -14.96 -9.31
C LEU A 75 3.65 -16.48 -9.22
N GLY A 76 3.08 -17.01 -8.12
CA GLY A 76 2.95 -18.45 -7.94
C GLY A 76 2.04 -19.10 -8.99
N ARG A 77 0.93 -18.44 -9.34
CA ARG A 77 0.05 -18.88 -10.45
C ARG A 77 0.82 -19.03 -11.75
N ALA A 78 1.70 -18.08 -12.06
CA ALA A 78 2.52 -18.14 -13.27
C ALA A 78 3.53 -19.28 -13.22
N VAL A 79 4.23 -19.47 -12.10
CA VAL A 79 5.20 -20.56 -11.91
C VAL A 79 4.52 -21.94 -12.02
N LEU A 80 3.36 -22.07 -11.38
CA LEU A 80 2.58 -23.32 -11.36
C LEU A 80 1.73 -23.52 -12.63
N LYS A 81 1.72 -22.53 -13.54
CA LYS A 81 0.92 -22.56 -14.79
C LYS A 81 -0.58 -22.79 -14.51
N LEU A 82 -1.10 -22.21 -13.44
CA LEU A 82 -2.50 -22.35 -13.08
C LEU A 82 -3.38 -21.54 -14.04
N GLN A 83 -4.58 -22.06 -14.32
CA GLN A 83 -5.54 -21.40 -15.19
C GLN A 83 -6.00 -20.05 -14.64
N THR A 84 -6.45 -19.17 -15.54
CA THR A 84 -7.10 -17.90 -15.17
C THR A 84 -8.47 -18.17 -14.53
N GLY A 85 -8.88 -17.28 -13.63
CA GLY A 85 -10.15 -17.39 -12.91
C GLY A 85 -9.98 -17.45 -11.39
N ALA A 86 -11.08 -17.65 -10.66
CA ALA A 86 -11.06 -17.79 -9.22
C ALA A 86 -10.36 -19.09 -8.81
N LEU A 87 -9.48 -19.00 -7.82
CA LEU A 87 -8.85 -20.14 -7.17
C LEU A 87 -9.63 -20.51 -5.91
N LYS A 88 -9.62 -21.78 -5.56
CA LYS A 88 -10.00 -22.22 -4.23
C LYS A 88 -8.98 -21.71 -3.21
N LEU A 89 -9.35 -21.69 -1.94
CA LEU A 89 -8.48 -21.17 -0.88
C LEU A 89 -7.14 -21.92 -0.85
N GLU A 90 -7.17 -23.24 -0.84
CA GLU A 90 -5.97 -24.07 -0.80
C GLU A 90 -5.07 -23.90 -2.02
N ASP A 91 -5.64 -23.67 -3.21
CA ASP A 91 -4.87 -23.39 -4.43
C ASP A 91 -4.22 -22.01 -4.37
N SER A 92 -4.92 -21.02 -3.80
CA SER A 92 -4.39 -19.66 -3.56
C SER A 92 -3.23 -19.69 -2.56
N GLN A 93 -3.39 -20.43 -1.47
CA GLN A 93 -2.36 -20.61 -0.44
C GLN A 93 -1.12 -21.30 -1.02
N ALA A 94 -1.30 -22.36 -1.79
CA ALA A 94 -0.20 -23.07 -2.47
C ALA A 94 0.51 -22.15 -3.48
N ALA A 95 -0.25 -21.40 -4.28
CA ALA A 95 0.30 -20.43 -5.20
C ALA A 95 1.07 -19.33 -4.45
N ALA A 96 0.53 -18.80 -3.36
CA ALA A 96 1.22 -17.82 -2.52
C ALA A 96 2.55 -18.36 -1.99
N ALA A 97 2.58 -19.60 -1.49
CA ALA A 97 3.80 -20.24 -0.98
C ALA A 97 4.92 -20.27 -2.04
N VAL A 98 4.58 -20.66 -3.27
CA VAL A 98 5.54 -20.71 -4.39
C VAL A 98 5.96 -19.30 -4.83
N GLY A 99 5.00 -18.40 -4.97
CA GLY A 99 5.26 -17.04 -5.46
C GLY A 99 5.97 -16.16 -4.45
N GLN A 100 5.80 -16.40 -3.15
CA GLN A 100 6.47 -15.64 -2.09
C GLN A 100 7.99 -15.77 -2.16
N ILE A 101 8.52 -16.93 -2.57
CA ILE A 101 9.96 -17.13 -2.78
C ILE A 101 10.47 -16.19 -3.88
N ALA A 102 9.77 -16.13 -5.01
CA ALA A 102 10.14 -15.27 -6.13
C ALA A 102 10.01 -13.77 -5.78
N LEU A 103 8.96 -13.40 -5.03
CA LEU A 103 8.72 -12.03 -4.58
C LEU A 103 9.82 -11.56 -3.62
N ALA A 104 10.13 -12.37 -2.60
CA ALA A 104 11.16 -12.05 -1.61
C ALA A 104 12.54 -11.89 -2.27
N ARG A 105 12.88 -12.79 -3.20
CA ARG A 105 14.12 -12.72 -3.98
C ARG A 105 14.18 -11.44 -4.82
N ALA A 106 13.10 -11.08 -5.49
CA ALA A 106 13.06 -9.88 -6.33
C ALA A 106 13.29 -8.60 -5.52
N TRP A 107 12.65 -8.47 -4.35
CA TRP A 107 12.89 -7.36 -3.43
C TRP A 107 14.32 -7.34 -2.91
N SER A 108 14.87 -8.50 -2.54
CA SER A 108 16.25 -8.61 -2.05
C SER A 108 17.25 -8.19 -3.13
N GLU A 109 17.08 -8.63 -4.38
CA GLU A 109 17.92 -8.26 -5.51
C GLU A 109 17.82 -6.75 -5.83
N ALA A 110 16.59 -6.21 -5.88
CA ALA A 110 16.35 -4.81 -6.24
C ALA A 110 16.90 -3.83 -5.18
N LEU A 111 16.67 -4.10 -3.89
CA LEU A 111 17.22 -3.31 -2.79
C LEU A 111 18.73 -3.51 -2.65
N GLY A 112 19.22 -4.75 -2.86
CA GLY A 112 20.64 -5.09 -2.84
C GLY A 112 21.47 -4.34 -3.88
N ALA A 113 20.89 -4.00 -5.04
CA ALA A 113 21.53 -3.14 -6.05
C ALA A 113 21.88 -1.73 -5.53
N HIS A 114 21.23 -1.30 -4.43
CA HIS A 114 21.50 -0.04 -3.73
C HIS A 114 22.21 -0.24 -2.39
N ALA A 115 22.81 -1.41 -2.15
CA ALA A 115 23.44 -1.80 -0.88
C ALA A 115 22.48 -1.76 0.33
N LEU A 116 21.18 -1.96 0.11
CA LEU A 116 20.17 -2.08 1.14
C LEU A 116 19.84 -3.56 1.41
N THR A 117 19.70 -3.91 2.68
CA THR A 117 19.30 -5.25 3.10
C THR A 117 17.77 -5.30 3.23
N ALA A 118 17.13 -6.23 2.52
CA ALA A 118 15.71 -6.53 2.71
C ALA A 118 15.52 -7.53 3.86
N GLY A 119 14.54 -7.27 4.73
CA GLY A 119 14.11 -8.21 5.76
C GLY A 119 12.67 -8.66 5.52
N GLN A 120 12.44 -9.93 5.17
CA GLN A 120 11.07 -10.43 4.97
C GLN A 120 10.36 -10.63 6.30
N VAL A 121 9.13 -10.12 6.39
CA VAL A 121 8.22 -10.31 7.53
C VAL A 121 6.86 -10.77 7.00
N LEU A 122 6.43 -11.96 7.40
CA LEU A 122 5.11 -12.50 7.05
C LEU A 122 4.22 -12.47 8.27
N VAL A 123 3.07 -11.81 8.15
CA VAL A 123 2.07 -11.67 9.22
C VAL A 123 0.67 -11.85 8.66
N THR A 124 -0.25 -12.27 9.49
CA THR A 124 -1.69 -12.27 9.19
C THR A 124 -2.35 -11.05 9.82
N LEU A 125 -3.56 -10.69 9.37
CA LEU A 125 -4.35 -9.66 10.06
C LEU A 125 -4.59 -10.02 11.53
N GLY A 126 -4.83 -11.31 11.84
CA GLY A 126 -4.95 -11.80 13.20
C GLY A 126 -3.72 -11.56 14.07
N ASP A 127 -2.51 -11.61 13.48
CA ASP A 127 -1.27 -11.29 14.21
C ASP A 127 -1.19 -9.82 14.60
N THR A 128 -1.92 -8.94 13.91
CA THR A 128 -2.01 -7.51 14.26
C THR A 128 -3.06 -7.22 15.34
N GLU A 129 -3.88 -8.17 15.71
CA GLU A 129 -4.98 -8.05 16.68
C GLU A 129 -4.67 -8.77 18.01
N GLU A 130 -3.97 -9.90 17.94
CA GLU A 130 -3.55 -10.64 19.12
C GLU A 130 -2.33 -9.94 19.76
N ARG A 131 -2.49 -9.46 21.01
CA ARG A 131 -1.53 -8.59 21.70
C ARG A 131 -0.10 -9.14 21.69
N ARG A 132 0.09 -10.43 21.98
CA ARG A 132 1.43 -11.02 22.07
C ARG A 132 2.12 -11.06 20.71
N ARG A 133 1.39 -11.47 19.68
CA ARG A 133 1.91 -11.53 18.31
C ARG A 133 2.17 -10.13 17.76
N TYR A 134 1.28 -9.20 18.03
CA TYR A 134 1.46 -7.77 17.71
C TYR A 134 2.78 -7.22 18.29
N LEU A 135 3.03 -7.43 19.58
CA LEU A 135 4.25 -6.95 20.23
C LEU A 135 5.50 -7.60 19.66
N ASN A 136 5.47 -8.90 19.35
CA ASN A 136 6.59 -9.61 18.73
C ASN A 136 6.89 -9.09 17.33
N ALA A 137 5.87 -8.96 16.48
CA ALA A 137 6.01 -8.41 15.13
C ALA A 137 6.57 -6.98 15.17
N ARG A 138 6.02 -6.12 16.04
CA ARG A 138 6.51 -4.76 16.26
C ARG A 138 7.99 -4.74 16.65
N SER A 139 8.39 -5.59 17.60
CA SER A 139 9.78 -5.64 18.08
C SER A 139 10.74 -6.12 16.98
N THR A 140 10.33 -7.11 16.19
CA THR A 140 11.12 -7.61 15.05
C THR A 140 11.30 -6.51 13.99
N ILE A 141 10.22 -5.84 13.63
CA ILE A 141 10.28 -4.73 12.66
C ILE A 141 11.16 -3.59 13.19
N ALA A 142 10.99 -3.22 14.45
CA ALA A 142 11.82 -2.18 15.08
C ALA A 142 13.32 -2.54 15.04
N LYS A 143 13.66 -3.80 15.26
CA LYS A 143 15.05 -4.28 15.20
C LYS A 143 15.62 -4.25 13.77
N LEU A 144 14.82 -4.61 12.75
CA LEU A 144 15.22 -4.47 11.35
C LEU A 144 15.52 -3.00 10.99
N LEU A 145 14.67 -2.07 11.43
CA LEU A 145 14.89 -0.63 11.22
C LEU A 145 16.14 -0.12 11.96
N GLU A 146 16.39 -0.58 13.19
CA GLU A 146 17.61 -0.26 13.95
C GLU A 146 18.86 -0.69 13.19
N TRP A 147 18.82 -1.86 12.55
CA TRP A 147 19.91 -2.38 11.71
C TRP A 147 19.93 -1.79 10.31
N ARG A 148 19.13 -0.77 10.06
CA ARG A 148 19.07 -0.10 8.77
C ARG A 148 18.68 -1.03 7.61
N SER A 149 17.94 -2.09 7.90
CA SER A 149 17.33 -2.97 6.90
C SER A 149 15.97 -2.41 6.50
N VAL A 150 15.52 -2.72 5.29
CA VAL A 150 14.18 -2.39 4.79
C VAL A 150 13.24 -3.57 5.05
N PRO A 151 12.28 -3.47 5.99
CA PRO A 151 11.29 -4.52 6.17
C PRO A 151 10.39 -4.62 4.94
N VAL A 152 10.32 -5.82 4.35
CA VAL A 152 9.39 -6.17 3.26
C VAL A 152 8.34 -7.10 3.85
N ILE A 153 7.16 -6.56 4.07
CA ILE A 153 6.07 -7.19 4.79
C ILE A 153 5.04 -7.69 3.77
N ASN A 154 4.52 -8.87 3.97
CA ASN A 154 3.38 -9.40 3.22
C ASN A 154 2.47 -10.20 4.15
N GLU A 155 1.24 -10.46 3.70
CA GLU A 155 0.38 -11.40 4.37
C GLU A 155 0.97 -12.82 4.32
N ASN A 156 0.83 -13.56 5.42
CA ASN A 156 1.14 -14.98 5.45
C ASN A 156 -0.05 -15.78 4.92
N ASP A 157 -0.21 -15.73 3.62
CA ASP A 157 -1.32 -16.39 2.92
C ASP A 157 -1.41 -17.89 3.22
N THR A 158 -0.28 -18.56 3.57
CA THR A 158 -0.24 -20.01 3.78
C THR A 158 -0.97 -20.46 5.04
N VAL A 159 -1.20 -19.58 6.00
CA VAL A 159 -1.88 -19.87 7.26
C VAL A 159 -3.09 -18.96 7.48
N ALA A 160 -3.42 -18.09 6.53
CA ALA A 160 -4.61 -17.26 6.58
C ALA A 160 -5.86 -18.15 6.48
N THR A 161 -6.76 -18.06 7.46
CA THR A 161 -7.97 -18.87 7.55
C THR A 161 -9.20 -18.20 6.94
N THR A 162 -9.12 -16.93 6.66
CA THR A 162 -10.15 -16.15 5.96
C THR A 162 -9.91 -16.22 4.46
N GLU A 163 -10.97 -16.19 3.67
CA GLU A 163 -10.84 -16.06 2.22
C GLU A 163 -9.94 -14.87 1.88
N ILE A 164 -8.93 -15.14 1.06
CA ILE A 164 -7.99 -14.12 0.58
C ILE A 164 -8.78 -13.13 -0.28
N ARG A 165 -8.97 -11.92 0.21
CA ARG A 165 -9.73 -10.86 -0.47
C ARG A 165 -8.81 -9.82 -1.08
N TYR A 166 -9.24 -9.25 -2.19
CA TYR A 166 -8.59 -8.07 -2.75
C TYR A 166 -8.60 -6.92 -1.73
N GLY A 167 -7.44 -6.31 -1.52
CA GLY A 167 -7.29 -5.15 -0.62
C GLY A 167 -6.88 -5.47 0.82
N ASP A 168 -6.70 -6.75 1.19
CA ASP A 168 -6.24 -7.10 2.53
C ASP A 168 -4.89 -6.47 2.85
N ASN A 169 -3.99 -6.35 1.86
CA ASN A 169 -2.72 -5.65 2.04
C ASN A 169 -2.86 -4.12 2.20
N ASP A 170 -3.94 -3.47 1.79
CA ASP A 170 -4.18 -2.05 2.14
C ASP A 170 -4.45 -1.92 3.64
N ARG A 171 -5.31 -2.79 4.19
CA ARG A 171 -5.59 -2.87 5.64
C ARG A 171 -4.34 -3.29 6.42
N LEU A 172 -3.61 -4.28 5.93
CA LEU A 172 -2.36 -4.72 6.55
C LEU A 172 -1.35 -3.55 6.61
N ALA A 173 -1.20 -2.78 5.53
CA ALA A 173 -0.31 -1.63 5.50
C ALA A 173 -0.71 -0.55 6.52
N ALA A 174 -2.00 -0.28 6.68
CA ALA A 174 -2.50 0.63 7.70
C ALA A 174 -2.23 0.10 9.13
N ARG A 175 -2.41 -1.20 9.38
CA ARG A 175 -2.08 -1.85 10.66
C ARG A 175 -0.58 -1.79 10.93
N VAL A 176 0.27 -2.02 9.92
CA VAL A 176 1.72 -1.89 10.03
C VAL A 176 2.13 -0.45 10.32
N ALA A 177 1.52 0.54 9.64
CA ALA A 177 1.77 1.95 9.90
C ALA A 177 1.45 2.31 11.36
N THR A 178 0.29 1.90 11.86
CA THR A 178 -0.11 2.06 13.27
C THR A 178 0.86 1.35 14.22
N MET A 179 1.18 0.07 13.94
CA MET A 179 2.06 -0.76 14.78
C MET A 179 3.46 -0.15 14.92
N THR A 180 3.97 0.46 13.88
CA THR A 180 5.33 1.01 13.81
C THR A 180 5.39 2.50 14.11
N SER A 181 4.25 3.14 14.40
CA SER A 181 4.13 4.60 14.57
C SER A 181 4.73 5.33 13.37
N ALA A 182 4.28 4.97 12.18
CA ALA A 182 4.70 5.63 10.95
C ALA A 182 4.04 6.99 10.80
N ASP A 183 4.79 7.96 10.29
CA ASP A 183 4.29 9.33 10.06
C ASP A 183 3.52 9.44 8.74
N LEU A 184 3.73 8.49 7.83
CA LEU A 184 3.09 8.48 6.52
C LEU A 184 2.82 7.05 6.03
N LEU A 185 1.62 6.85 5.50
CA LEU A 185 1.23 5.67 4.72
C LEU A 185 1.02 6.09 3.25
N VAL A 186 1.80 5.50 2.34
CA VAL A 186 1.66 5.67 0.90
C VAL A 186 1.03 4.42 0.30
N LEU A 187 -0.12 4.56 -0.33
CA LEU A 187 -0.82 3.47 -1.02
C LEU A 187 -0.60 3.63 -2.54
N LEU A 188 0.43 2.97 -3.08
CA LEU A 188 0.68 2.97 -4.52
C LEU A 188 -0.39 2.14 -5.25
N SER A 189 -0.92 2.70 -6.32
CA SER A 189 -2.01 2.13 -7.09
C SER A 189 -1.84 2.45 -8.58
N ASP A 190 -2.63 1.79 -9.42
CA ASP A 190 -2.79 2.04 -10.84
C ASP A 190 -3.77 3.18 -11.16
N VAL A 191 -4.30 3.83 -10.11
CA VAL A 191 -5.12 5.04 -10.22
C VAL A 191 -4.43 6.19 -9.48
N ASP A 192 -4.60 7.40 -9.95
CA ASP A 192 -3.93 8.60 -9.44
C ASP A 192 -4.59 9.22 -8.19
N GLY A 193 -5.76 8.72 -7.78
CA GLY A 193 -6.39 9.12 -6.53
C GLY A 193 -7.88 8.85 -6.44
N LEU A 194 -8.52 9.48 -5.46
CA LEU A 194 -9.97 9.45 -5.28
C LEU A 194 -10.61 10.46 -6.20
N TYR A 195 -11.67 10.06 -6.90
CA TYR A 195 -12.52 10.93 -7.72
C TYR A 195 -13.90 11.07 -7.09
N ASP A 196 -14.55 12.22 -7.34
CA ASP A 196 -15.92 12.51 -6.88
C ASP A 196 -16.96 11.55 -7.47
N LYS A 197 -16.65 10.95 -8.64
CA LYS A 197 -17.41 9.91 -9.33
C LYS A 197 -16.46 9.05 -10.17
N PRO A 198 -16.85 7.84 -10.59
CA PRO A 198 -15.97 6.97 -11.38
C PRO A 198 -15.46 7.67 -12.66
N PRO A 199 -14.15 7.72 -12.92
CA PRO A 199 -13.60 8.36 -14.11
C PRO A 199 -14.03 7.68 -15.42
N THR A 200 -14.49 6.43 -15.33
CA THR A 200 -15.07 5.69 -16.48
C THR A 200 -16.49 6.15 -16.84
N SER A 201 -17.16 6.93 -16.00
CA SER A 201 -18.55 7.37 -16.18
C SER A 201 -18.71 8.64 -17.06
N GLY A 202 -17.61 9.24 -17.51
CA GLY A 202 -17.61 10.44 -18.35
C GLY A 202 -16.49 11.43 -18.03
N HIS A 203 -16.34 12.45 -18.89
CA HIS A 203 -15.24 13.42 -18.82
C HIS A 203 -15.33 14.42 -17.64
N ASP A 204 -16.35 14.33 -16.79
CA ASP A 204 -16.58 15.29 -15.70
C ASP A 204 -16.10 14.80 -14.32
N ALA A 205 -15.46 13.64 -14.22
CA ALA A 205 -14.92 13.14 -12.95
C ALA A 205 -13.77 14.04 -12.48
N ARG A 206 -13.83 14.50 -11.24
CA ARG A 206 -12.82 15.40 -10.65
C ARG A 206 -12.03 14.69 -9.59
N LEU A 207 -10.72 14.78 -9.69
CA LEU A 207 -9.81 14.28 -8.64
C LEU A 207 -10.05 15.07 -7.35
N VAL A 208 -10.17 14.36 -6.23
CA VAL A 208 -10.23 14.94 -4.89
C VAL A 208 -8.80 15.05 -4.35
N PRO A 209 -8.18 16.22 -4.40
CA PRO A 209 -6.74 16.35 -4.12
C PRO A 209 -6.40 16.15 -2.64
N VAL A 210 -7.32 16.48 -1.74
CA VAL A 210 -7.14 16.39 -0.29
C VAL A 210 -8.43 16.00 0.38
N VAL A 211 -8.37 14.98 1.23
CA VAL A 211 -9.45 14.57 2.13
C VAL A 211 -8.99 14.82 3.56
N SER A 212 -9.43 15.91 4.16
CA SER A 212 -9.07 16.25 5.55
C SER A 212 -9.76 15.36 6.58
N ARG A 213 -10.90 14.79 6.23
CA ARG A 213 -11.68 13.87 7.07
C ARG A 213 -12.49 12.93 6.20
N ILE A 214 -12.45 11.63 6.51
CA ILE A 214 -13.28 10.63 5.83
C ILE A 214 -14.70 10.70 6.40
N THR A 215 -15.63 11.13 5.55
CA THR A 215 -17.07 11.25 5.83
C THR A 215 -17.84 10.18 5.06
N PRO A 216 -19.13 9.94 5.37
CA PRO A 216 -19.98 9.05 4.58
C PRO A 216 -20.00 9.39 3.08
N ASP A 217 -19.91 10.69 2.72
CA ASP A 217 -19.85 11.12 1.32
C ASP A 217 -18.56 10.66 0.63
N ILE A 218 -17.41 10.75 1.32
CA ILE A 218 -16.14 10.25 0.82
C ILE A 218 -16.18 8.72 0.63
N GLU A 219 -16.82 8.00 1.55
CA GLU A 219 -17.03 6.56 1.41
C GLU A 219 -17.94 6.21 0.22
N ALA A 220 -18.99 6.99 0.03
CA ALA A 220 -19.91 6.82 -1.11
C ALA A 220 -19.19 7.03 -2.45
N MET A 221 -18.27 8.01 -2.55
CA MET A 221 -17.44 8.22 -3.75
C MET A 221 -16.60 6.97 -4.09
N ALA A 222 -16.02 6.32 -3.09
CA ALA A 222 -15.25 5.09 -3.28
C ALA A 222 -16.11 3.89 -3.70
N GLY A 223 -17.38 3.84 -3.24
CA GLY A 223 -18.34 2.78 -3.57
C GLY A 223 -19.08 2.95 -4.90
N ALA A 224 -19.03 4.13 -5.50
CA ALA A 224 -19.79 4.46 -6.73
C ALA A 224 -19.20 3.85 -8.01
N SER A 225 -18.02 3.24 -7.98
CA SER A 225 -17.41 2.58 -9.13
C SER A 225 -18.20 1.33 -9.55
N GLY A 226 -18.65 1.28 -10.82
CA GLY A 226 -19.61 0.29 -11.32
C GLY A 226 -19.15 -1.17 -11.42
N SER A 227 -17.86 -1.47 -11.28
CA SER A 227 -17.32 -2.84 -11.28
C SER A 227 -16.95 -3.31 -9.86
N GLU A 228 -17.16 -4.60 -9.56
CA GLU A 228 -16.77 -5.17 -8.26
C GLU A 228 -15.27 -5.01 -7.97
N LEU A 229 -14.42 -5.12 -8.99
CA LEU A 229 -12.97 -4.91 -8.86
C LEU A 229 -12.61 -3.46 -8.52
N ALA A 230 -13.25 -2.49 -9.16
CA ALA A 230 -12.98 -1.07 -8.93
C ALA A 230 -13.55 -0.60 -7.58
N ARG A 231 -14.74 -1.12 -7.18
CA ARG A 231 -15.32 -0.90 -5.85
C ARG A 231 -14.42 -1.44 -4.74
N GLY A 232 -13.90 -2.68 -4.88
CA GLY A 232 -13.00 -3.28 -3.91
C GLY A 232 -11.73 -2.45 -3.72
N GLY A 233 -11.08 -2.03 -4.80
CA GLY A 233 -9.79 -1.35 -4.74
C GLY A 233 -9.81 0.02 -4.07
N MET A 234 -10.76 0.90 -4.36
CA MET A 234 -10.83 2.24 -3.74
C MET A 234 -11.42 2.18 -2.32
N LEU A 235 -12.43 1.35 -2.10
CA LEU A 235 -13.05 1.18 -0.78
C LEU A 235 -12.02 0.69 0.26
N THR A 236 -11.19 -0.30 -0.10
CA THR A 236 -10.14 -0.79 0.80
C THR A 236 -9.08 0.26 1.13
N LYS A 237 -8.79 1.19 0.17
CA LYS A 237 -7.91 2.32 0.42
C LYS A 237 -8.51 3.34 1.40
N ILE A 238 -9.80 3.62 1.29
CA ILE A 238 -10.50 4.48 2.25
C ILE A 238 -10.54 3.84 3.64
N GLU A 239 -10.80 2.53 3.71
CA GLU A 239 -10.74 1.78 4.99
C GLU A 239 -9.34 1.82 5.60
N ALA A 240 -8.30 1.62 4.79
CA ALA A 240 -6.91 1.75 5.24
C ALA A 240 -6.62 3.17 5.73
N GLY A 241 -7.09 4.19 5.01
CA GLY A 241 -7.00 5.58 5.43
C GLY A 241 -7.66 5.83 6.78
N LYS A 242 -8.86 5.27 7.02
CA LYS A 242 -9.53 5.34 8.34
C LYS A 242 -8.69 4.74 9.45
N ILE A 243 -8.17 3.52 9.23
CA ILE A 243 -7.34 2.83 10.23
C ILE A 243 -6.10 3.69 10.57
N ALA A 244 -5.39 4.18 9.55
CA ALA A 244 -4.16 4.94 9.73
C ALA A 244 -4.42 6.29 10.43
N THR A 245 -5.42 7.05 9.98
CA THR A 245 -5.70 8.40 10.53
C THR A 245 -6.40 8.39 11.89
N THR A 246 -7.07 7.30 12.28
CA THR A 246 -7.64 7.15 13.62
C THR A 246 -6.58 6.85 14.67
N ALA A 247 -5.47 6.29 14.25
CA ALA A 247 -4.36 5.96 15.16
C ALA A 247 -3.39 7.13 15.43
N GLY A 248 -3.54 8.25 14.75
CA GLY A 248 -2.74 9.49 14.89
C GLY A 248 -1.88 9.68 13.65
#